data_211e05f50c4386bbcf32f3a6a10d0ad9
#
_entry.id   211e05f50c4386bbcf32f3a6a10d0ad9
#
_cell.length_a   1.000
_cell.length_b   1.000
_cell.length_c   1.000
_cell.angle_alpha   90.00
_cell.angle_beta   90.00
_cell.angle_gamma   90.00
#
_symmetry.space_group_name_H-M   'P 1'
#
loop_
_entity.id
_entity.type
_entity.pdbx_description
1 polymer ?
#
loop_
_entity_poly.entity_id
_entity_poly.type
_entity_poly.pdbx_seq_one_letter_code
_entity_poly.pdbx_strand_id
1 'polypeptide(L)'
;VNNELYGVPFTTNTWYMFYDKSIFSDDDIKNLDTMLKKGTVSFPLVNSWYLPSFYLGNGCTLFGNENDESKGVDFAGEKAVDATNYVIDLAANPNFKIDADGSALAGLRDGSVNAMFTGSWDANAIKEALGENMGAASLPTYSIKGEQKQMLAYAGSKAIGVNSHSEHMEQAVALAVYLGGMEAQKAHYELRNVIPCNTELLKDPEIASDALVLAQNNTFNNTSILQPFVSAMSNCWSPVENMGKGIRNKSVTHENAKEQTEAMNAAMNSNGLN
;
A
#
# COMPACT_ATOMS: atom_id res chain seq x y z
N VAL A 1 -9.95 19.93 1.63
CA VAL A 1 -9.09 20.61 0.66
C VAL A 1 -9.29 22.11 0.87
N ASN A 2 -8.21 22.88 1.04
CA ASN A 2 -8.28 24.35 1.25
C ASN A 2 -9.22 24.79 2.40
N ASN A 3 -9.29 24.01 3.47
CA ASN A 3 -10.19 24.18 4.62
C ASN A 3 -11.69 24.07 4.30
N GLU A 4 -12.04 23.50 3.16
CA GLU A 4 -13.42 23.20 2.78
C GLU A 4 -13.67 21.69 2.77
N LEU A 5 -14.87 21.27 3.15
CA LEU A 5 -15.32 19.89 3.18
C LEU A 5 -15.99 19.54 1.85
N TYR A 6 -15.36 18.66 1.07
CA TYR A 6 -15.89 18.19 -0.21
C TYR A 6 -16.53 16.80 -0.15
N GLY A 7 -16.45 16.13 0.98
CA GLY A 7 -17.05 14.81 1.18
C GLY A 7 -17.04 14.42 2.64
N VAL A 8 -17.89 13.47 2.99
CA VAL A 8 -17.98 12.91 4.34
C VAL A 8 -16.96 11.76 4.46
N PRO A 9 -16.03 11.79 5.44
CA PRO A 9 -15.07 10.70 5.65
C PRO A 9 -15.77 9.36 5.89
N PHE A 10 -15.24 8.30 5.29
CA PHE A 10 -15.82 6.97 5.37
C PHE A 10 -14.85 5.93 5.94
N THR A 11 -13.62 5.87 5.43
CA THR A 11 -12.56 4.98 5.90
C THR A 11 -11.19 5.54 5.54
N THR A 12 -10.17 5.18 6.30
CA THR A 12 -8.78 5.32 5.86
C THR A 12 -8.49 4.27 4.77
N ASN A 13 -7.57 4.58 3.87
CA ASN A 13 -7.21 3.70 2.75
C ASN A 13 -5.71 3.52 2.68
N THR A 14 -5.26 2.33 3.01
CA THR A 14 -3.88 1.89 2.85
C THR A 14 -3.85 0.37 2.74
N TRP A 15 -2.68 -0.19 2.45
CA TRP A 15 -2.43 -1.62 2.45
C TRP A 15 -1.43 -1.97 3.54
N TYR A 16 -1.46 -3.22 3.99
CA TYR A 16 -0.61 -3.75 5.04
C TYR A 16 -0.33 -5.24 4.79
N MET A 17 0.32 -5.90 5.72
CA MET A 17 0.71 -7.29 5.55
C MET A 17 -0.25 -8.24 6.22
N PHE A 18 -0.63 -9.32 5.50
CA PHE A 18 -1.25 -10.51 6.04
C PHE A 18 -0.26 -11.67 6.01
N TYR A 19 -0.27 -12.53 7.01
CA TYR A 19 0.66 -13.63 7.14
C TYR A 19 0.07 -14.82 7.89
N ASP A 20 0.65 -16.00 7.67
CA ASP A 20 0.35 -17.23 8.39
C ASP A 20 1.16 -17.29 9.69
N LYS A 21 0.48 -17.20 10.85
CA LYS A 21 1.08 -17.29 12.19
C LYS A 21 1.70 -18.65 12.49
N SER A 22 1.35 -19.70 11.76
CA SER A 22 1.99 -21.01 11.90
C SER A 22 3.39 -21.06 11.28
N ILE A 23 3.70 -20.14 10.39
CA ILE A 23 4.98 -20.04 9.68
C ILE A 23 5.86 -18.93 10.26
N PHE A 24 5.25 -17.76 10.54
CA PHE A 24 5.97 -16.57 10.99
C PHE A 24 5.62 -16.18 12.42
N SER A 25 6.64 -15.99 13.25
CA SER A 25 6.50 -15.36 14.57
C SER A 25 6.43 -13.83 14.48
N ASP A 26 6.05 -13.19 15.58
CA ASP A 26 6.01 -11.71 15.69
C ASP A 26 7.38 -11.04 15.45
N ASP A 27 8.48 -11.76 15.67
CA ASP A 27 9.82 -11.24 15.37
C ASP A 27 10.18 -11.39 13.90
N ASP A 28 9.74 -12.45 13.24
CA ASP A 28 10.02 -12.68 11.83
C ASP A 28 9.38 -11.63 10.93
N ILE A 29 8.14 -11.25 11.25
CA ILE A 29 7.36 -10.30 10.44
C ILE A 29 7.87 -8.85 10.48
N LYS A 30 8.85 -8.55 11.34
CA LYS A 30 9.46 -7.21 11.44
C LYS A 30 10.40 -6.89 10.27
N ASN A 31 10.88 -7.91 9.56
CA ASN A 31 11.85 -7.74 8.50
C ASN A 31 11.61 -8.70 7.33
N LEU A 32 11.45 -8.15 6.13
CA LEU A 32 11.15 -8.91 4.91
C LEU A 32 12.23 -9.94 4.56
N ASP A 33 13.52 -9.57 4.73
CA ASP A 33 14.63 -10.48 4.41
C ASP A 33 14.67 -11.67 5.39
N THR A 34 14.19 -11.48 6.62
CA THR A 34 14.02 -12.58 7.60
C THR A 34 12.85 -13.47 7.21
N MET A 35 11.73 -12.90 6.81
CA MET A 35 10.57 -13.66 6.35
C MET A 35 10.93 -14.56 5.17
N LEU A 36 11.68 -14.04 4.18
CA LEU A 36 12.11 -14.79 3.00
C LEU A 36 13.05 -15.97 3.30
N LYS A 37 13.64 -16.04 4.48
CA LYS A 37 14.42 -17.21 4.93
C LYS A 37 13.56 -18.32 5.53
N LYS A 38 12.32 -18.02 5.89
CA LYS A 38 11.40 -18.96 6.59
C LYS A 38 10.22 -19.40 5.74
N GLY A 39 9.72 -18.54 4.88
CA GLY A 39 8.52 -18.83 4.09
C GLY A 39 8.45 -17.99 2.83
N THR A 40 7.42 -18.23 2.06
CA THR A 40 7.18 -17.54 0.79
C THR A 40 6.35 -16.28 1.00
N VAL A 41 6.87 -15.15 0.53
CA VAL A 41 6.20 -13.86 0.58
C VAL A 41 5.77 -13.44 -0.82
N SER A 42 4.54 -13.01 -0.98
CA SER A 42 4.01 -12.49 -2.24
C SER A 42 3.75 -11.00 -2.16
N PHE A 43 4.12 -10.25 -3.21
CA PHE A 43 4.00 -8.79 -3.25
C PHE A 43 3.55 -8.31 -4.63
N PRO A 44 2.65 -7.29 -4.71
CA PRO A 44 2.14 -6.74 -5.97
C PRO A 44 3.18 -5.84 -6.69
N LEU A 45 4.32 -6.41 -7.07
CA LEU A 45 5.47 -5.68 -7.59
C LEU A 45 5.18 -4.92 -8.89
N VAL A 46 4.25 -5.38 -9.70
CA VAL A 46 3.87 -4.74 -10.97
C VAL A 46 2.79 -3.67 -10.79
N ASN A 47 2.36 -3.40 -9.56
CA ASN A 47 1.35 -2.40 -9.27
C ASN A 47 2.01 -1.13 -8.74
N SER A 48 1.74 -0.01 -9.42
CA SER A 48 2.32 1.30 -9.11
C SER A 48 1.90 1.89 -7.75
N TRP A 49 0.89 1.34 -7.10
CA TRP A 49 0.50 1.75 -5.75
C TRP A 49 1.31 1.04 -4.65
N TYR A 50 2.02 -0.05 -4.99
CA TYR A 50 2.81 -0.87 -4.06
C TYR A 50 4.33 -0.72 -4.27
N LEU A 51 4.80 -0.83 -5.51
CA LEU A 51 6.25 -0.81 -5.82
C LEU A 51 7.01 0.39 -5.24
N PRO A 52 6.45 1.63 -5.21
CA PRO A 52 7.16 2.78 -4.63
C PRO A 52 7.57 2.62 -3.18
N SER A 53 7.01 1.66 -2.44
CA SER A 53 7.34 1.37 -1.05
C SER A 53 8.85 1.24 -0.81
N PHE A 54 9.57 0.59 -1.73
CA PHE A 54 11.02 0.38 -1.62
C PHE A 54 11.82 1.63 -1.96
N TYR A 55 11.34 2.47 -2.85
CA TYR A 55 11.98 3.74 -3.20
C TYR A 55 11.78 4.78 -2.10
N LEU A 56 10.54 4.92 -1.64
CA LEU A 56 10.18 5.83 -0.55
C LEU A 56 10.92 5.48 0.75
N GLY A 57 10.96 4.20 1.08
CA GLY A 57 11.70 3.70 2.23
C GLY A 57 13.20 3.95 2.15
N ASN A 58 13.77 4.03 0.96
CA ASN A 58 15.18 4.38 0.74
C ASN A 58 15.43 5.89 0.49
N GLY A 59 14.44 6.74 0.83
CA GLY A 59 14.59 8.19 0.85
C GLY A 59 14.25 8.91 -0.47
N CYS A 60 13.62 8.23 -1.44
CA CYS A 60 13.01 8.90 -2.58
C CYS A 60 11.77 9.68 -2.14
N THR A 61 11.41 10.73 -2.86
CA THR A 61 10.27 11.58 -2.50
C THR A 61 9.38 11.89 -3.69
N LEU A 62 8.12 12.16 -3.40
CA LEU A 62 7.11 12.62 -4.35
C LEU A 62 6.67 14.03 -3.94
N PHE A 63 6.90 15.00 -4.82
CA PHE A 63 6.47 16.38 -4.64
C PHE A 63 6.87 16.94 -3.26
N GLY A 64 8.12 16.64 -2.84
CA GLY A 64 8.67 16.99 -1.54
C GLY A 64 7.98 16.37 -0.33
N ASN A 65 7.07 15.38 -0.53
CA ASN A 65 6.16 14.81 0.48
C ASN A 65 5.21 15.83 1.12
N GLU A 66 5.00 16.99 0.50
CA GLU A 66 4.22 18.13 1.00
C GLU A 66 3.17 18.62 0.00
N ASN A 67 2.87 17.86 -1.05
CA ASN A 67 1.99 18.26 -2.17
C ASN A 67 2.49 19.50 -2.94
N ASP A 68 3.78 19.68 -3.04
CA ASP A 68 4.40 20.80 -3.76
C ASP A 68 4.87 20.32 -5.15
N GLU A 69 4.04 20.58 -6.18
CA GLU A 69 4.37 20.20 -7.56
C GLU A 69 5.70 20.79 -8.05
N SER A 70 6.14 21.93 -7.51
CA SER A 70 7.40 22.56 -7.92
C SER A 70 8.63 21.74 -7.54
N LYS A 71 8.51 20.87 -6.55
CA LYS A 71 9.59 19.96 -6.10
C LYS A 71 9.71 18.71 -6.98
N GLY A 72 8.70 18.41 -7.78
CA GLY A 72 8.68 17.25 -8.66
C GLY A 72 8.85 15.92 -7.93
N VAL A 73 9.24 14.89 -8.68
CA VAL A 73 9.53 13.55 -8.19
C VAL A 73 11.03 13.36 -8.09
N ASP A 74 11.53 12.90 -6.96
CA ASP A 74 12.93 12.57 -6.73
C ASP A 74 13.13 11.06 -6.53
N PHE A 75 12.95 10.32 -7.61
CA PHE A 75 13.31 8.90 -7.75
C PHE A 75 14.61 8.79 -8.56
N ALA A 76 15.61 9.60 -8.19
CA ALA A 76 16.87 9.74 -8.89
C ALA A 76 18.08 9.45 -8.00
N GLY A 77 19.26 9.35 -8.63
CA GLY A 77 20.53 9.16 -7.96
C GLY A 77 20.71 7.77 -7.35
N GLU A 78 21.74 7.63 -6.53
CA GLU A 78 22.17 6.34 -5.97
C GLU A 78 21.05 5.68 -5.14
N LYS A 79 20.33 6.45 -4.33
CA LYS A 79 19.23 5.92 -3.50
C LYS A 79 18.16 5.20 -4.32
N ALA A 80 17.78 5.75 -5.47
CA ALA A 80 16.75 5.14 -6.32
C ALA A 80 17.31 3.92 -7.08
N VAL A 81 18.55 3.98 -7.55
CA VAL A 81 19.23 2.85 -8.19
C VAL A 81 19.42 1.69 -7.20
N ASP A 82 19.77 1.97 -5.96
CA ASP A 82 19.89 0.97 -4.91
C ASP A 82 18.55 0.29 -4.61
N ALA A 83 17.44 1.06 -4.59
CA ALA A 83 16.11 0.49 -4.46
C ALA A 83 15.74 -0.39 -5.66
N THR A 84 16.06 0.02 -6.89
CA THR A 84 15.85 -0.79 -8.09
C THR A 84 16.65 -2.10 -8.01
N ASN A 85 17.92 -2.05 -7.63
CA ASN A 85 18.76 -3.24 -7.48
C ASN A 85 18.22 -4.18 -6.40
N TYR A 86 17.79 -3.64 -5.25
CA TYR A 86 17.14 -4.46 -4.21
C TYR A 86 15.89 -5.18 -4.73
N VAL A 87 15.04 -4.49 -5.50
CA VAL A 87 13.82 -5.08 -6.06
C VAL A 87 14.14 -6.15 -7.12
N ILE A 88 15.21 -5.99 -7.90
CA ILE A 88 15.71 -7.02 -8.82
C ILE A 88 16.13 -8.28 -8.04
N ASP A 89 16.91 -8.12 -6.97
CA ASP A 89 17.35 -9.23 -6.11
C ASP A 89 16.16 -9.91 -5.42
N LEU A 90 15.21 -9.09 -4.93
CA LEU A 90 13.97 -9.56 -4.33
C LEU A 90 13.17 -10.42 -5.33
N ALA A 91 12.99 -9.95 -6.55
CA ALA A 91 12.27 -10.68 -7.60
C ALA A 91 12.97 -11.97 -8.05
N ALA A 92 14.28 -12.07 -7.84
CA ALA A 92 15.08 -13.27 -8.10
C ALA A 92 15.09 -14.27 -6.93
N ASN A 93 14.62 -13.87 -5.75
CA ASN A 93 14.59 -14.73 -4.58
C ASN A 93 13.55 -15.86 -4.76
N PRO A 94 13.91 -17.16 -4.58
CA PRO A 94 13.00 -18.29 -4.78
C PRO A 94 11.80 -18.29 -3.83
N ASN A 95 11.90 -17.64 -2.67
CA ASN A 95 10.84 -17.50 -1.68
C ASN A 95 10.05 -16.18 -1.85
N PHE A 96 10.27 -15.44 -2.94
CA PHE A 96 9.47 -14.28 -3.29
C PHE A 96 8.62 -14.56 -4.51
N LYS A 97 7.34 -14.20 -4.44
CA LYS A 97 6.42 -14.31 -5.58
C LYS A 97 5.87 -12.93 -5.94
N ILE A 98 5.92 -12.61 -7.21
CA ILE A 98 5.27 -11.41 -7.72
C ILE A 98 3.78 -11.70 -7.82
N ASP A 99 2.97 -11.02 -7.00
CA ASP A 99 1.53 -11.08 -7.12
C ASP A 99 1.09 -10.35 -8.39
N ALA A 100 0.61 -11.13 -9.32
CA ALA A 100 -0.05 -10.64 -10.51
C ALA A 100 -1.42 -11.32 -10.57
N ASP A 101 -2.43 -10.53 -10.84
CA ASP A 101 -3.79 -11.05 -11.07
C ASP A 101 -4.42 -11.78 -9.85
N GLY A 102 -4.02 -11.43 -8.61
CA GLY A 102 -4.57 -12.00 -7.38
C GLY A 102 -4.08 -13.41 -7.04
N SER A 103 -2.95 -13.83 -7.60
CA SER A 103 -2.37 -15.16 -7.38
C SER A 103 -1.94 -15.40 -5.92
N ALA A 104 -1.65 -14.35 -5.16
CA ALA A 104 -1.23 -14.47 -3.76
C ALA A 104 -2.30 -15.12 -2.89
N LEU A 105 -3.58 -14.76 -3.05
CA LEU A 105 -4.68 -15.35 -2.29
C LEU A 105 -4.85 -16.85 -2.59
N ALA A 106 -4.70 -17.26 -3.85
CA ALA A 106 -4.70 -18.67 -4.21
C ALA A 106 -3.53 -19.42 -3.54
N GLY A 107 -2.35 -18.79 -3.53
CA GLY A 107 -1.17 -19.32 -2.86
C GLY A 107 -1.29 -19.43 -1.34
N LEU A 108 -2.03 -18.53 -0.67
CA LEU A 108 -2.36 -18.69 0.74
C LEU A 108 -3.24 -19.91 1.00
N ARG A 109 -4.21 -20.19 0.11
CA ARG A 109 -5.12 -21.35 0.24
C ARG A 109 -4.41 -22.68 0.07
N ASP A 110 -3.44 -22.76 -0.83
CA ASP A 110 -2.70 -24.00 -1.11
C ASP A 110 -1.38 -24.12 -0.34
N GLY A 111 -1.04 -23.11 0.48
CA GLY A 111 0.18 -23.08 1.29
C GLY A 111 1.45 -22.72 0.52
N SER A 112 1.38 -22.39 -0.76
CA SER A 112 2.54 -21.99 -1.58
C SER A 112 2.96 -20.53 -1.37
N VAL A 113 2.14 -19.75 -0.68
CA VAL A 113 2.40 -18.39 -0.17
C VAL A 113 2.07 -18.37 1.31
N ASN A 114 2.89 -17.71 2.13
CA ASN A 114 2.70 -17.64 3.57
C ASN A 114 2.51 -16.21 4.08
N ALA A 115 2.80 -15.19 3.25
CA ALA A 115 2.46 -13.80 3.52
C ALA A 115 2.16 -13.05 2.23
N MET A 116 1.25 -12.06 2.30
CA MET A 116 0.92 -11.18 1.19
C MET A 116 0.62 -9.76 1.67
N PHE A 117 0.64 -8.81 0.75
CA PHE A 117 0.35 -7.41 1.02
C PHE A 117 -0.90 -6.98 0.27
N THR A 118 -1.90 -6.53 1.03
CA THR A 118 -3.17 -6.02 0.54
C THR A 118 -3.87 -5.23 1.64
N GLY A 119 -5.08 -4.74 1.40
CA GLY A 119 -5.87 -4.03 2.41
C GLY A 119 -7.00 -4.87 3.01
N SER A 120 -7.80 -4.24 3.87
CA SER A 120 -8.93 -4.89 4.56
C SER A 120 -10.00 -5.46 3.60
N TRP A 121 -10.00 -5.03 2.35
CA TRP A 121 -10.94 -5.54 1.32
C TRP A 121 -10.77 -7.02 1.00
N ASP A 122 -9.62 -7.62 1.27
CA ASP A 122 -9.36 -9.06 1.08
C ASP A 122 -9.43 -9.86 2.39
N ALA A 123 -9.66 -9.20 3.54
CA ALA A 123 -9.58 -9.82 4.86
C ALA A 123 -10.47 -11.05 5.01
N ASN A 124 -11.72 -11.01 4.51
CA ASN A 124 -12.62 -12.16 4.58
C ASN A 124 -12.08 -13.38 3.82
N ALA A 125 -11.59 -13.17 2.60
CA ALA A 125 -11.04 -14.25 1.78
C ALA A 125 -9.73 -14.82 2.35
N ILE A 126 -8.92 -13.97 3.00
CA ILE A 126 -7.70 -14.40 3.71
C ILE A 126 -8.06 -15.16 4.99
N LYS A 127 -9.10 -14.73 5.72
CA LYS A 127 -9.60 -15.46 6.90
C LYS A 127 -10.14 -16.84 6.51
N GLU A 128 -10.81 -16.96 5.36
CA GLU A 128 -11.23 -18.27 4.83
C GLU A 128 -10.04 -19.17 4.50
N ALA A 129 -8.93 -18.58 3.99
CA ALA A 129 -7.73 -19.33 3.62
C ALA A 129 -6.93 -19.80 4.84
N LEU A 130 -6.71 -18.94 5.83
CA LEU A 130 -5.78 -19.16 6.95
C LEU A 130 -6.48 -19.51 8.26
N GLY A 131 -7.80 -19.28 8.39
CA GLY A 131 -8.54 -19.54 9.62
C GLY A 131 -7.96 -18.79 10.82
N GLU A 132 -7.73 -19.49 11.91
CA GLU A 132 -7.15 -18.94 13.16
C GLU A 132 -5.66 -18.57 13.04
N ASN A 133 -4.99 -19.05 11.98
CA ASN A 133 -3.61 -18.69 11.70
C ASN A 133 -3.47 -17.35 10.98
N MET A 134 -4.55 -16.70 10.59
CA MET A 134 -4.46 -15.36 9.99
C MET A 134 -3.84 -14.36 10.96
N GLY A 135 -2.73 -13.77 10.56
CA GLY A 135 -2.11 -12.61 11.17
C GLY A 135 -2.24 -11.39 10.27
N ALA A 136 -2.27 -10.20 10.89
CA ALA A 136 -2.20 -8.92 10.19
C ALA A 136 -1.22 -8.00 10.92
N ALA A 137 -0.37 -7.30 10.18
CA ALA A 137 0.65 -6.41 10.74
C ALA A 137 0.92 -5.23 9.82
N SER A 138 1.51 -4.17 10.38
CA SER A 138 2.09 -3.07 9.60
C SER A 138 3.27 -3.57 8.75
N LEU A 139 3.81 -2.68 7.92
CA LEU A 139 4.85 -3.05 6.95
C LEU A 139 6.18 -3.36 7.63
N PRO A 140 6.89 -4.42 7.16
CA PRO A 140 8.22 -4.77 7.66
C PRO A 140 9.29 -3.77 7.21
N THR A 141 10.45 -3.87 7.82
CA THR A 141 11.69 -3.31 7.27
C THR A 141 12.29 -4.23 6.20
N TYR A 142 13.26 -3.73 5.46
CA TYR A 142 14.10 -4.47 4.52
C TYR A 142 15.52 -3.90 4.54
N SER A 143 16.51 -4.59 3.95
CA SER A 143 17.91 -4.17 4.07
C SER A 143 18.49 -3.77 2.72
N ILE A 144 18.99 -2.54 2.61
CA ILE A 144 19.81 -2.09 1.47
C ILE A 144 21.23 -1.80 1.97
N LYS A 145 22.22 -2.44 1.38
CA LYS A 145 23.65 -2.26 1.72
C LYS A 145 23.93 -2.44 3.23
N GLY A 146 23.17 -3.31 3.90
CA GLY A 146 23.29 -3.58 5.33
C GLY A 146 22.55 -2.60 6.24
N GLU A 147 21.92 -1.58 5.71
CA GLU A 147 21.07 -0.65 6.46
C GLU A 147 19.61 -1.06 6.44
N GLN A 148 18.96 -1.01 7.59
CA GLN A 148 17.50 -1.26 7.68
C GLN A 148 16.75 -0.06 7.13
N LYS A 149 15.81 -0.33 6.23
CA LYS A 149 14.90 0.64 5.62
C LYS A 149 13.46 0.24 5.92
N GLN A 150 12.60 1.22 6.17
CA GLN A 150 11.18 0.97 6.40
C GLN A 150 10.44 0.93 5.07
N MET A 151 9.69 -0.14 4.79
CA MET A 151 8.71 -0.11 3.71
C MET A 151 7.66 0.96 4.00
N LEU A 152 7.29 1.77 3.01
CA LEU A 152 6.30 2.84 3.16
C LEU A 152 5.16 2.68 2.16
N ALA A 153 3.94 2.49 2.68
CA ALA A 153 2.74 2.46 1.84
C ALA A 153 2.31 3.87 1.43
N TYR A 154 1.51 3.96 0.36
CA TYR A 154 0.63 5.11 0.21
C TYR A 154 -0.54 5.00 1.18
N ALA A 155 -0.86 6.13 1.81
CA ALA A 155 -2.05 6.29 2.61
C ALA A 155 -2.97 7.35 2.00
N GLY A 156 -4.25 7.18 2.19
CA GLY A 156 -5.27 8.11 1.76
C GLY A 156 -6.55 7.90 2.56
N SER A 157 -7.64 8.42 2.03
CA SER A 157 -8.97 8.21 2.60
C SER A 157 -9.99 7.97 1.48
N LYS A 158 -11.07 7.28 1.84
CA LYS A 158 -12.28 7.24 1.02
C LYS A 158 -13.32 8.13 1.68
N ALA A 159 -13.96 8.95 0.88
CA ALA A 159 -15.00 9.86 1.31
C ALA A 159 -16.24 9.68 0.42
N ILE A 160 -17.39 10.00 0.97
CA ILE A 160 -18.65 10.00 0.27
C ILE A 160 -18.92 11.43 -0.21
N GLY A 161 -18.91 11.63 -1.51
CA GLY A 161 -19.25 12.89 -2.14
C GLY A 161 -20.69 12.91 -2.65
N VAL A 162 -21.26 14.10 -2.78
CA VAL A 162 -22.56 14.31 -3.39
C VAL A 162 -22.37 14.91 -4.77
N ASN A 163 -23.03 14.35 -5.77
CA ASN A 163 -23.01 14.90 -7.12
C ASN A 163 -23.69 16.27 -7.13
N SER A 164 -22.97 17.32 -7.50
CA SER A 164 -23.48 18.71 -7.55
C SER A 164 -24.64 18.92 -8.53
N HIS A 165 -24.88 17.99 -9.44
CA HIS A 165 -26.01 18.01 -10.38
C HIS A 165 -27.18 17.14 -9.95
N SER A 166 -27.21 16.68 -8.66
CA SER A 166 -28.34 15.90 -8.15
C SER A 166 -29.62 16.74 -8.14
N GLU A 167 -30.70 16.18 -8.67
CA GLU A 167 -32.05 16.79 -8.57
C GLU A 167 -32.64 16.64 -7.16
N HIS A 168 -31.99 15.82 -6.29
CA HIS A 168 -32.42 15.53 -4.92
C HIS A 168 -31.30 15.89 -3.92
N MET A 169 -30.81 17.12 -3.98
CA MET A 169 -29.59 17.55 -3.25
C MET A 169 -29.71 17.33 -1.74
N GLU A 170 -30.83 17.70 -1.12
CA GLU A 170 -31.04 17.54 0.33
C GLU A 170 -30.98 16.07 0.77
N GLN A 171 -31.64 15.20 0.00
CA GLN A 171 -31.66 13.76 0.27
C GLN A 171 -30.29 13.14 0.04
N ALA A 172 -29.56 13.57 -1.01
CA ALA A 172 -28.23 13.10 -1.31
C ALA A 172 -27.22 13.50 -0.22
N VAL A 173 -27.30 14.73 0.31
CA VAL A 173 -26.50 15.18 1.44
C VAL A 173 -26.84 14.38 2.71
N ALA A 174 -28.15 14.21 3.01
CA ALA A 174 -28.58 13.43 4.16
C ALA A 174 -28.08 11.97 4.09
N LEU A 175 -28.12 11.36 2.90
CA LEU A 175 -27.59 10.01 2.67
C LEU A 175 -26.07 9.97 2.86
N ALA A 176 -25.32 10.93 2.31
CA ALA A 176 -23.87 11.00 2.48
C ALA A 176 -23.46 11.12 3.95
N VAL A 177 -24.15 11.98 4.71
CA VAL A 177 -23.92 12.15 6.16
C VAL A 177 -24.27 10.85 6.91
N TYR A 178 -25.36 10.20 6.59
CA TYR A 178 -25.75 8.92 7.19
C TYR A 178 -24.69 7.84 6.94
N LEU A 179 -24.26 7.67 5.67
CA LEU A 179 -23.27 6.66 5.29
C LEU A 179 -21.89 6.88 5.92
N GLY A 180 -21.50 8.14 6.16
CA GLY A 180 -20.27 8.47 6.89
C GLY A 180 -20.45 8.54 8.41
N GLY A 181 -21.69 8.37 8.90
CA GLY A 181 -22.02 8.39 10.32
C GLY A 181 -21.56 7.13 11.08
N MET A 182 -21.58 7.22 12.41
CA MET A 182 -21.06 6.16 13.28
C MET A 182 -21.77 4.82 13.08
N GLU A 183 -23.11 4.80 12.98
CA GLU A 183 -23.88 3.57 12.78
C GLU A 183 -23.55 2.86 11.47
N ALA A 184 -23.46 3.62 10.38
CA ALA A 184 -23.13 3.06 9.07
C ALA A 184 -21.66 2.56 9.04
N GLN A 185 -20.71 3.31 9.61
CA GLN A 185 -19.33 2.85 9.68
C GLN A 185 -19.19 1.58 10.54
N LYS A 186 -19.93 1.47 11.66
CA LYS A 186 -19.97 0.26 12.48
C LYS A 186 -20.53 -0.94 11.69
N ALA A 187 -21.64 -0.77 10.99
CA ALA A 187 -22.23 -1.82 10.16
C ALA A 187 -21.26 -2.26 9.03
N HIS A 188 -20.56 -1.34 8.38
CA HIS A 188 -19.56 -1.66 7.37
C HIS A 188 -18.36 -2.42 7.96
N TYR A 189 -17.93 -2.07 9.16
CA TYR A 189 -16.89 -2.81 9.87
C TYR A 189 -17.34 -4.24 10.15
N GLU A 190 -18.50 -4.43 10.79
CA GLU A 190 -19.04 -5.74 11.17
C GLU A 190 -19.31 -6.67 9.96
N LEU A 191 -19.79 -6.11 8.86
CA LEU A 191 -20.19 -6.89 7.68
C LEU A 191 -19.08 -7.08 6.66
N ARG A 192 -18.13 -6.14 6.56
CA ARG A 192 -17.19 -6.05 5.46
C ARG A 192 -15.74 -5.82 5.87
N ASN A 193 -15.44 -5.75 7.16
CA ASN A 193 -14.12 -5.37 7.71
C ASN A 193 -13.60 -4.03 7.17
N VAL A 194 -14.51 -3.10 6.82
CA VAL A 194 -14.12 -1.74 6.44
C VAL A 194 -13.73 -0.99 7.72
N ILE A 195 -12.44 -0.66 7.84
CA ILE A 195 -11.93 -0.04 9.06
C ILE A 195 -12.54 1.36 9.23
N PRO A 196 -13.22 1.65 10.35
CA PRO A 196 -13.85 2.95 10.56
C PRO A 196 -12.80 4.06 10.72
N CYS A 197 -13.15 5.26 10.29
CA CYS A 197 -12.38 6.49 10.58
C CYS A 197 -13.03 7.34 11.68
N ASN A 198 -14.19 6.95 12.19
CA ASN A 198 -14.87 7.63 13.30
C ASN A 198 -14.08 7.39 14.59
N THR A 199 -13.63 8.49 15.22
CA THR A 199 -12.76 8.44 16.39
C THR A 199 -13.42 7.84 17.63
N GLU A 200 -14.75 7.88 17.75
CA GLU A 200 -15.46 7.25 18.86
C GLU A 200 -15.55 5.74 18.67
N LEU A 201 -15.77 5.27 17.44
CA LEU A 201 -15.72 3.83 17.15
C LEU A 201 -14.33 3.23 17.38
N LEU A 202 -13.28 3.97 17.07
CA LEU A 202 -11.89 3.52 17.32
C LEU A 202 -11.54 3.44 18.82
N LYS A 203 -12.39 3.95 19.71
CA LYS A 203 -12.26 3.79 21.19
C LYS A 203 -13.02 2.57 21.72
N ASP A 204 -13.91 1.98 20.93
CA ASP A 204 -14.59 0.74 21.30
C ASP A 204 -13.54 -0.36 21.52
N PRO A 205 -13.49 -0.99 22.72
CA PRO A 205 -12.44 -1.98 23.03
C PRO A 205 -12.36 -3.15 22.06
N GLU A 206 -13.49 -3.59 21.52
CA GLU A 206 -13.56 -4.68 20.57
C GLU A 206 -12.92 -4.27 19.22
N ILE A 207 -13.27 -3.08 18.70
CA ILE A 207 -12.69 -2.53 17.49
C ILE A 207 -11.21 -2.17 17.69
N ALA A 208 -10.87 -1.55 18.80
CA ALA A 208 -9.51 -1.11 19.10
C ALA A 208 -8.51 -2.25 19.26
N SER A 209 -8.97 -3.45 19.66
CA SER A 209 -8.15 -4.65 19.81
C SER A 209 -8.11 -5.56 18.56
N ASP A 210 -8.91 -5.25 17.54
CA ASP A 210 -8.94 -6.03 16.30
C ASP A 210 -7.60 -5.91 15.55
N ALA A 211 -7.05 -7.05 15.16
CA ALA A 211 -5.75 -7.11 14.48
C ALA A 211 -5.72 -6.37 13.14
N LEU A 212 -6.84 -6.35 12.39
CA LEU A 212 -6.96 -5.62 11.13
C LEU A 212 -6.95 -4.10 11.37
N VAL A 213 -7.67 -3.64 12.39
CA VAL A 213 -7.72 -2.24 12.79
C VAL A 213 -6.33 -1.78 13.25
N LEU A 214 -5.67 -2.57 14.08
CA LEU A 214 -4.30 -2.29 14.54
C LEU A 214 -3.31 -2.26 13.39
N ALA A 215 -3.34 -3.23 12.47
CA ALA A 215 -2.44 -3.28 11.32
C ALA A 215 -2.64 -2.07 10.39
N GLN A 216 -3.89 -1.74 10.04
CA GLN A 216 -4.18 -0.60 9.17
C GLN A 216 -3.81 0.72 9.83
N ASN A 217 -4.20 0.96 11.09
CA ASN A 217 -3.89 2.19 11.79
C ASN A 217 -2.39 2.36 12.03
N ASN A 218 -1.70 1.28 12.35
CA ASN A 218 -0.24 1.31 12.53
C ASN A 218 0.47 1.60 11.21
N THR A 219 0.02 1.00 10.11
CA THR A 219 0.55 1.32 8.77
C THR A 219 0.27 2.77 8.41
N PHE A 220 -0.97 3.22 8.56
CA PHE A 220 -1.37 4.59 8.23
C PHE A 220 -0.55 5.63 8.97
N ASN A 221 -0.32 5.43 10.27
CA ASN A 221 0.34 6.42 11.12
C ASN A 221 1.88 6.34 11.11
N ASN A 222 2.46 5.16 10.93
CA ASN A 222 3.88 4.93 11.19
C ASN A 222 4.68 4.43 9.98
N THR A 223 4.04 3.76 9.01
CA THR A 223 4.73 3.14 7.87
C THR A 223 4.07 3.50 6.53
N SER A 224 3.58 4.74 6.44
CA SER A 224 3.02 5.26 5.20
C SER A 224 3.38 6.73 4.97
N ILE A 225 3.18 7.17 3.74
CA ILE A 225 3.10 8.58 3.38
C ILE A 225 1.70 8.86 2.81
N LEU A 226 1.18 10.05 3.03
CA LEU A 226 -0.04 10.45 2.33
C LEU A 226 0.26 10.50 0.83
N GLN A 227 -0.56 9.81 0.04
CA GLN A 227 -0.46 9.91 -1.42
C GLN A 227 -0.63 11.38 -1.81
N PRO A 228 0.31 11.96 -2.57
CA PRO A 228 0.24 13.36 -2.96
C PRO A 228 -1.06 13.68 -3.72
N PHE A 229 -1.73 14.73 -3.28
CA PHE A 229 -2.97 15.22 -3.88
C PHE A 229 -2.68 16.38 -4.85
N VAL A 230 -1.92 16.06 -5.90
CA VAL A 230 -1.51 17.00 -6.95
C VAL A 230 -1.78 16.39 -8.33
N SER A 231 -2.04 17.22 -9.33
CA SER A 231 -2.40 16.74 -10.67
C SER A 231 -1.28 15.92 -11.31
N ALA A 232 -0.03 16.32 -11.09
CA ALA A 232 1.16 15.63 -11.60
C ALA A 232 1.35 14.22 -11.05
N MET A 233 0.68 13.83 -9.95
CA MET A 233 0.72 12.46 -9.43
C MET A 233 0.24 11.42 -10.46
N SER A 234 -0.65 11.82 -11.38
CA SER A 234 -1.13 10.95 -12.47
C SER A 234 -0.01 10.46 -13.38
N ASN A 235 1.07 11.22 -13.52
CA ASN A 235 2.22 10.88 -14.36
C ASN A 235 3.10 9.78 -13.73
N CYS A 236 2.92 9.49 -12.45
CA CYS A 236 3.75 8.51 -11.73
C CYS A 236 3.33 7.06 -11.99
N TRP A 237 2.07 6.81 -12.30
CA TRP A 237 1.52 5.45 -12.30
C TRP A 237 2.14 4.55 -13.38
N SER A 238 2.07 4.96 -14.64
CA SER A 238 2.58 4.16 -15.76
C SER A 238 4.09 3.91 -15.72
N PRO A 239 4.96 4.91 -15.44
CA PRO A 239 6.40 4.66 -15.35
C PRO A 239 6.77 3.66 -14.26
N VAL A 240 6.15 3.75 -13.08
CA VAL A 240 6.38 2.83 -11.96
C VAL A 240 5.88 1.43 -12.30
N GLU A 241 4.70 1.30 -12.90
CA GLU A 241 4.17 0.01 -13.35
C GLU A 241 5.08 -0.63 -14.41
N ASN A 242 5.59 0.16 -15.35
CA ASN A 242 6.53 -0.32 -16.37
C ASN A 242 7.85 -0.80 -15.77
N MET A 243 8.36 -0.13 -14.73
CA MET A 243 9.52 -0.60 -13.95
C MET A 243 9.25 -1.98 -13.36
N GLY A 244 8.13 -2.17 -12.67
CA GLY A 244 7.75 -3.46 -12.10
C GLY A 244 7.58 -4.56 -13.14
N LYS A 245 6.97 -4.25 -14.30
CA LYS A 245 6.86 -5.16 -15.43
C LYS A 245 8.22 -5.52 -16.01
N GLY A 246 9.11 -4.53 -16.13
CA GLY A 246 10.48 -4.72 -16.64
C GLY A 246 11.30 -5.63 -15.74
N ILE A 247 11.19 -5.50 -14.43
CA ILE A 247 11.85 -6.40 -13.47
C ILE A 247 11.27 -7.81 -13.57
N ARG A 248 9.95 -7.95 -13.61
CA ARG A 248 9.25 -9.23 -13.73
C ARG A 248 9.66 -10.00 -15.00
N ASN A 249 9.75 -9.33 -16.14
CA ASN A 249 10.10 -9.94 -17.43
C ASN A 249 11.61 -9.97 -17.71
N LYS A 250 12.43 -9.50 -16.76
CA LYS A 250 13.88 -9.45 -16.82
C LYS A 250 14.46 -8.52 -17.91
N SER A 251 13.70 -7.55 -18.38
CA SER A 251 14.21 -6.46 -19.24
C SER A 251 14.91 -5.36 -18.41
N VAL A 252 14.61 -5.26 -17.11
CA VAL A 252 15.35 -4.47 -16.13
C VAL A 252 16.22 -5.43 -15.31
N THR A 253 17.54 -5.21 -15.37
CA THR A 253 18.56 -6.03 -14.73
C THR A 253 19.58 -5.13 -14.02
N HIS A 254 20.49 -5.69 -13.22
CA HIS A 254 21.57 -4.91 -12.59
C HIS A 254 22.42 -4.12 -13.59
N GLU A 255 22.59 -4.63 -14.82
CA GLU A 255 23.40 -4.00 -15.86
C GLU A 255 22.79 -2.67 -16.34
N ASN A 256 21.46 -2.59 -16.42
CA ASN A 256 20.74 -1.39 -16.90
C ASN A 256 19.92 -0.69 -15.81
N ALA A 257 20.00 -1.13 -14.55
CA ALA A 257 19.20 -0.59 -13.44
C ALA A 257 19.32 0.94 -13.33
N LYS A 258 20.50 1.50 -13.48
CA LYS A 258 20.72 2.95 -13.43
C LYS A 258 19.94 3.65 -14.56
N GLU A 259 20.13 3.22 -15.80
CA GLU A 259 19.47 3.82 -16.96
C GLU A 259 17.94 3.75 -16.84
N GLN A 260 17.41 2.58 -16.46
CA GLN A 260 15.97 2.37 -16.32
C GLN A 260 15.38 3.18 -15.16
N THR A 261 16.12 3.35 -14.06
CA THR A 261 15.70 4.19 -12.92
C THR A 261 15.66 5.67 -13.32
N GLU A 262 16.69 6.16 -14.03
CA GLU A 262 16.75 7.53 -14.55
C GLU A 262 15.61 7.78 -15.56
N ALA A 263 15.33 6.82 -16.45
CA ALA A 263 14.22 6.91 -17.40
C ALA A 263 12.85 6.93 -16.69
N MET A 264 12.64 6.10 -15.65
CA MET A 264 11.43 6.13 -14.84
C MET A 264 11.25 7.50 -14.18
N ASN A 265 12.29 8.03 -13.52
CA ASN A 265 12.23 9.34 -12.88
C ASN A 265 11.94 10.47 -13.88
N ALA A 266 12.56 10.45 -15.04
CA ALA A 266 12.32 11.44 -16.10
C ALA A 266 10.87 11.37 -16.60
N ALA A 267 10.33 10.17 -16.79
CA ALA A 267 8.94 9.97 -17.22
C ALA A 267 7.92 10.46 -16.18
N MET A 268 8.19 10.22 -14.88
CA MET A 268 7.33 10.72 -13.78
C MET A 268 7.31 12.25 -13.69
N ASN A 269 8.40 12.91 -14.09
CA ASN A 269 8.52 14.38 -14.11
C ASN A 269 8.14 15.00 -15.47
N SER A 270 7.78 14.20 -16.48
CA SER A 270 7.35 14.74 -17.75
C SER A 270 5.98 15.40 -17.59
N ASN A 271 5.89 16.66 -17.97
CA ASN A 271 4.60 17.29 -18.18
C ASN A 271 3.93 16.58 -19.36
N GLY A 272 2.86 15.83 -19.13
CA GLY A 272 2.17 14.99 -20.12
C GLY A 272 1.60 15.72 -21.36
N LEU A 273 2.36 16.68 -21.87
CA LEU A 273 2.11 17.50 -23.05
C LEU A 273 3.29 17.35 -24.05
N ASN A 274 3.60 16.11 -24.42
CA ASN A 274 4.39 15.83 -25.63
C ASN A 274 3.68 14.77 -26.46
#